data_35e00de3857bfb9bfdc426446e2aea36
#
_entry.id   35e00de3857bfb9bfdc426446e2aea36
#
_cell.length_a   1.000
_cell.length_b   1.000
_cell.length_c   1.000
_cell.angle_alpha   90.00
_cell.angle_beta   90.00
_cell.angle_gamma   90.00
#
_symmetry.space_group_name_H-M   'P 1'
#
loop_
_entity.id
_entity.type
_entity.pdbx_description
1 polymer ?
#
loop_
_entity_poly.entity_id
_entity_poly.type
_entity_poly.pdbx_seq_one_letter_code
_entity_poly.pdbx_strand_id
1 'polypeptide(L)'
;MSYRIPRPRTAAGRVAGIVGAAVGVAAAGLAAGVATERTLVRRLKADPADRYAHETFDQQRYDEAFRLELPDGTDIHVEVVEPTRPVPGRPTVVLVHGFCLDMGTFHFQRQMLAARGDYRIVAYDQPGHGRSGRLETGEYDLAVLGRTLRQVIDRTAPDGPLVLVGHSMGGMTIMAFAELFPELFGDRVVGTVLMATSGGLIAETKLVAPALLGRVGGPVLYMVSNATRYGGPVIDKARKSTSNVAWLLTRKYGFGTRKPSPSLVSYVETMNSRTSADTVTRYLRTLATHSRFPALAALAATPVLVVVGDKDMITPVTHSEEIVRRLPHAEFVKIKDSGHVVMLEHADEVNAALARFLE
;
A
#
# COMPACT_ATOMS: atom_id res chain seq x y z
N MET A 1 16.63 79.93 -16.42
CA MET A 1 15.96 79.05 -15.42
C MET A 1 15.02 78.14 -16.13
N SER A 2 15.43 76.88 -16.37
CA SER A 2 14.58 75.87 -17.10
C SER A 2 13.91 74.99 -16.06
N TYR A 3 12.59 75.13 -15.97
CA TYR A 3 11.76 74.29 -15.14
C TYR A 3 11.63 72.89 -15.80
N ARG A 4 12.10 71.83 -15.16
CA ARG A 4 11.82 70.42 -15.51
C ARG A 4 10.50 69.99 -14.90
N ILE A 5 9.50 69.71 -15.72
CA ILE A 5 8.21 69.11 -15.33
C ILE A 5 8.47 67.64 -14.98
N PRO A 6 8.03 67.15 -13.78
CA PRO A 6 8.15 65.73 -13.47
C PRO A 6 7.13 64.93 -14.30
N ARG A 7 7.58 63.91 -15.01
CA ARG A 7 6.72 62.97 -15.76
C ARG A 7 5.80 62.22 -14.84
N PRO A 8 4.49 62.11 -15.09
CA PRO A 8 3.57 61.33 -14.25
C PRO A 8 3.95 59.84 -14.36
N ARG A 9 4.11 59.20 -13.19
CA ARG A 9 4.24 57.74 -13.11
C ARG A 9 2.92 57.13 -13.60
N THR A 10 2.94 56.40 -14.71
CA THR A 10 1.80 55.78 -15.35
C THR A 10 1.16 54.71 -14.39
N ALA A 11 -0.18 54.64 -14.38
CA ALA A 11 -0.92 53.66 -13.59
C ALA A 11 -0.44 52.21 -13.82
N ALA A 12 0.02 51.91 -15.02
CA ALA A 12 0.60 50.63 -15.36
C ALA A 12 1.85 50.26 -14.56
N GLY A 13 2.73 51.26 -14.21
CA GLY A 13 3.91 51.01 -13.37
C GLY A 13 3.57 50.73 -11.91
N ARG A 14 2.42 51.24 -11.39
CA ARG A 14 1.92 50.95 -10.03
C ARG A 14 1.31 49.54 -9.94
N VAL A 15 0.52 49.14 -10.93
CA VAL A 15 -0.07 47.80 -11.02
C VAL A 15 1.01 46.72 -11.15
N ALA A 16 2.03 46.92 -12.00
CA ALA A 16 3.16 46.00 -12.13
C ALA A 16 3.96 45.85 -10.82
N GLY A 17 4.11 46.94 -10.05
CA GLY A 17 4.78 46.90 -8.73
C GLY A 17 3.99 46.13 -7.69
N ILE A 18 2.67 46.25 -7.66
CA ILE A 18 1.79 45.53 -6.72
C ILE A 18 1.73 44.04 -7.07
N VAL A 19 1.60 43.69 -8.35
CA VAL A 19 1.62 42.28 -8.80
C VAL A 19 2.98 41.65 -8.52
N GLY A 20 4.08 42.35 -8.78
CA GLY A 20 5.43 41.87 -8.46
C GLY A 20 5.66 41.65 -6.97
N ALA A 21 5.15 42.55 -6.10
CA ALA A 21 5.21 42.39 -4.64
C ALA A 21 4.35 41.21 -4.17
N ALA A 22 3.13 41.04 -4.69
CA ALA A 22 2.26 39.92 -4.35
C ALA A 22 2.85 38.57 -4.76
N VAL A 23 3.43 38.46 -5.95
CA VAL A 23 4.15 37.27 -6.42
C VAL A 23 5.40 37.02 -5.57
N GLY A 24 6.13 38.06 -5.20
CA GLY A 24 7.31 37.95 -4.33
C GLY A 24 6.97 37.45 -2.92
N VAL A 25 5.87 37.96 -2.31
CA VAL A 25 5.39 37.48 -1.02
C VAL A 25 4.89 36.04 -1.09
N ALA A 26 4.15 35.67 -2.15
CA ALA A 26 3.73 34.29 -2.37
C ALA A 26 4.91 33.35 -2.55
N ALA A 27 5.92 33.74 -3.35
CA ALA A 27 7.12 32.96 -3.57
C ALA A 27 7.98 32.83 -2.28
N ALA A 28 8.10 33.90 -1.48
CA ALA A 28 8.78 33.88 -0.20
C ALA A 28 8.04 33.01 0.83
N GLY A 29 6.70 33.06 0.86
CA GLY A 29 5.86 32.21 1.69
C GLY A 29 6.01 30.71 1.32
N LEU A 30 6.02 30.39 0.02
CA LEU A 30 6.29 29.05 -0.45
C LEU A 30 7.70 28.57 -0.10
N ALA A 31 8.72 29.42 -0.29
CA ALA A 31 10.10 29.10 0.05
C ALA A 31 10.28 28.87 1.55
N ALA A 32 9.68 29.73 2.41
CA ALA A 32 9.68 29.56 3.85
C ALA A 32 8.94 28.29 4.27
N GLY A 33 7.80 27.98 3.65
CA GLY A 33 7.05 26.74 3.86
C GLY A 33 7.88 25.51 3.56
N VAL A 34 8.55 25.47 2.40
CA VAL A 34 9.44 24.38 2.00
C VAL A 34 10.63 24.24 2.93
N ALA A 35 11.26 25.37 3.36
CA ALA A 35 12.40 25.34 4.27
C ALA A 35 11.99 24.81 5.66
N THR A 36 10.83 25.22 6.15
CA THR A 36 10.26 24.76 7.42
C THR A 36 9.95 23.27 7.38
N GLU A 37 9.31 22.82 6.30
CA GLU A 37 9.01 21.41 6.06
C GLU A 37 10.28 20.57 6.01
N ARG A 38 11.31 20.97 5.23
CA ARG A 38 12.61 20.29 5.17
C ARG A 38 13.27 20.17 6.53
N THR A 39 13.23 21.24 7.34
CA THR A 39 13.83 21.26 8.67
C THR A 39 13.07 20.32 9.61
N LEU A 40 11.74 20.34 9.57
CA LEU A 40 10.89 19.43 10.35
C LEU A 40 11.16 17.98 10.01
N VAL A 41 11.10 17.61 8.72
CA VAL A 41 11.31 16.22 8.29
C VAL A 41 12.73 15.75 8.62
N ARG A 42 13.74 16.60 8.43
CA ARG A 42 15.11 16.26 8.83
C ARG A 42 15.23 15.97 10.32
N ARG A 43 14.59 16.77 11.19
CA ARG A 43 14.56 16.53 12.64
C ARG A 43 13.81 15.24 12.99
N LEU A 44 12.69 14.96 12.34
CA LEU A 44 11.93 13.74 12.56
C LEU A 44 12.68 12.49 12.09
N LYS A 45 13.46 12.61 11.00
CA LYS A 45 14.30 11.50 10.48
C LYS A 45 15.55 11.26 11.32
N ALA A 46 16.02 12.23 12.07
CA ALA A 46 17.22 12.15 12.90
C ALA A 46 16.92 11.69 14.36
N ASP A 47 15.93 10.80 14.54
CA ASP A 47 15.60 10.27 15.86
C ASP A 47 16.69 9.26 16.32
N PRO A 48 17.46 9.55 17.39
CA PRO A 48 18.49 8.63 17.86
C PRO A 48 17.90 7.36 18.51
N ALA A 49 16.61 7.36 18.84
CA ALA A 49 15.90 6.20 19.37
C ALA A 49 15.22 5.36 18.29
N ASP A 50 15.60 5.54 17.03
CA ASP A 50 15.03 4.75 15.92
C ASP A 50 15.45 3.28 16.04
N ARG A 51 14.49 2.43 16.42
CA ARG A 51 14.67 0.99 16.63
C ARG A 51 15.22 0.27 15.41
N TYR A 52 14.91 0.77 14.21
CA TYR A 52 15.23 0.14 12.93
C TYR A 52 16.28 0.92 12.12
N ALA A 53 17.07 1.79 12.78
CA ALA A 53 18.10 2.58 12.10
C ALA A 53 19.17 1.73 11.40
N HIS A 54 19.39 0.50 11.85
CA HIS A 54 20.37 -0.45 11.29
C HIS A 54 19.71 -1.62 10.55
N GLU A 55 18.38 -1.62 10.41
CA GLU A 55 17.68 -2.66 9.65
C GLU A 55 17.93 -2.50 8.16
N THR A 56 18.28 -3.60 7.50
CA THR A 56 18.53 -3.60 6.07
C THR A 56 17.27 -4.05 5.33
N PHE A 57 16.42 -3.07 5.02
CA PHE A 57 15.21 -3.32 4.23
C PHE A 57 15.55 -3.68 2.77
N ASP A 58 14.60 -4.32 2.05
CA ASP A 58 14.73 -4.75 0.64
C ASP A 58 15.82 -5.84 0.38
N GLN A 59 16.45 -6.40 1.41
CA GLN A 59 17.42 -7.48 1.29
C GLN A 59 16.87 -8.78 1.91
N GLN A 60 15.72 -9.22 1.38
CA GLN A 60 15.15 -10.49 1.83
C GLN A 60 15.81 -11.65 1.12
N ARG A 61 16.04 -12.74 1.88
CA ARG A 61 16.47 -14.01 1.30
C ARG A 61 15.40 -14.52 0.35
N TYR A 62 15.81 -15.01 -0.79
CA TYR A 62 15.04 -15.88 -1.68
C TYR A 62 15.98 -16.93 -2.28
N ASP A 63 15.43 -18.08 -2.65
CA ASP A 63 16.15 -19.16 -3.30
C ASP A 63 15.90 -19.12 -4.81
N GLU A 64 14.73 -18.64 -5.25
CA GLU A 64 14.38 -18.41 -6.63
C GLU A 64 13.69 -17.05 -6.79
N ALA A 65 14.03 -16.33 -7.86
CA ALA A 65 13.31 -15.14 -8.31
C ALA A 65 13.16 -15.17 -9.83
N PHE A 66 11.95 -14.92 -10.33
CA PHE A 66 11.66 -14.96 -11.76
C PHE A 66 10.54 -14.00 -12.14
N ARG A 67 10.34 -13.87 -13.46
CA ARG A 67 9.20 -13.16 -14.02
C ARG A 67 8.19 -14.15 -14.57
N LEU A 68 6.95 -14.03 -14.10
CA LEU A 68 5.80 -14.75 -14.60
C LEU A 68 5.06 -13.85 -15.58
N GLU A 69 5.02 -14.25 -16.85
CA GLU A 69 4.25 -13.55 -17.87
C GLU A 69 2.78 -13.94 -17.78
N LEU A 70 1.91 -12.94 -17.63
CA LEU A 70 0.45 -13.11 -17.69
C LEU A 70 -0.02 -13.21 -19.13
N PRO A 71 -1.25 -13.70 -19.40
CA PRO A 71 -1.79 -13.84 -20.76
C PRO A 71 -1.88 -12.54 -21.57
N ASP A 72 -1.88 -11.38 -20.90
CA ASP A 72 -1.87 -10.06 -21.53
C ASP A 72 -0.45 -9.50 -21.77
N GLY A 73 0.60 -10.29 -21.50
CA GLY A 73 1.99 -9.89 -21.63
C GLY A 73 2.55 -9.14 -20.40
N THR A 74 1.76 -8.96 -19.35
CA THR A 74 2.24 -8.31 -18.11
C THR A 74 3.22 -9.22 -17.35
N ASP A 75 4.41 -8.73 -17.06
CA ASP A 75 5.41 -9.41 -16.24
C ASP A 75 5.15 -9.25 -14.75
N ILE A 76 5.04 -10.34 -14.01
CA ILE A 76 4.91 -10.36 -12.56
C ILE A 76 6.22 -10.85 -11.93
N HIS A 77 6.79 -10.04 -11.06
CA HIS A 77 7.97 -10.42 -10.29
C HIS A 77 7.58 -11.29 -9.10
N VAL A 78 8.17 -12.47 -9.03
CA VAL A 78 7.87 -13.49 -8.01
C VAL A 78 9.17 -13.91 -7.33
N GLU A 79 9.14 -14.09 -6.02
CA GLU A 79 10.22 -14.64 -5.20
C GLU A 79 9.71 -15.84 -4.41
N VAL A 80 10.53 -16.88 -4.34
CA VAL A 80 10.26 -18.11 -3.58
C VAL A 80 11.38 -18.35 -2.59
N VAL A 81 11.00 -18.70 -1.36
CA VAL A 81 11.92 -19.18 -0.33
C VAL A 81 11.57 -20.62 -0.04
N GLU A 82 12.53 -21.51 -0.27
CA GLU A 82 12.36 -22.93 0.04
C GLU A 82 12.61 -23.21 1.53
N PRO A 83 11.87 -24.16 2.13
CA PRO A 83 12.08 -24.52 3.51
C PRO A 83 13.44 -25.19 3.70
N THR A 84 14.18 -24.76 4.70
CA THR A 84 15.47 -25.39 5.08
C THR A 84 15.27 -26.68 5.86
N ARG A 85 14.08 -26.88 6.43
CA ARG A 85 13.64 -28.06 7.19
C ARG A 85 12.25 -28.46 6.74
N PRO A 86 12.12 -29.04 5.52
CA PRO A 86 10.79 -29.33 4.95
C PRO A 86 10.04 -30.34 5.82
N VAL A 87 8.77 -30.03 6.08
CA VAL A 87 7.84 -30.87 6.82
C VAL A 87 6.72 -31.31 5.86
N PRO A 88 6.52 -32.61 5.64
CA PRO A 88 5.46 -33.09 4.78
C PRO A 88 4.07 -32.55 5.20
N GLY A 89 3.28 -32.08 4.24
CA GLY A 89 1.95 -31.53 4.47
C GLY A 89 1.91 -30.10 5.03
N ARG A 90 3.05 -29.46 5.27
CA ARG A 90 3.09 -28.03 5.62
C ARG A 90 2.59 -27.18 4.45
N PRO A 91 1.72 -26.18 4.71
CA PRO A 91 1.21 -25.32 3.66
C PRO A 91 2.30 -24.38 3.11
N THR A 92 2.20 -24.07 1.82
CA THR A 92 2.93 -22.94 1.24
C THR A 92 2.25 -21.64 1.69
N VAL A 93 3.02 -20.70 2.24
CA VAL A 93 2.53 -19.38 2.64
C VAL A 93 2.69 -18.40 1.47
N VAL A 94 1.57 -17.88 0.97
CA VAL A 94 1.56 -16.91 -0.14
C VAL A 94 1.25 -15.51 0.40
N LEU A 95 2.18 -14.57 0.20
CA LEU A 95 2.12 -13.21 0.72
C LEU A 95 1.65 -12.24 -0.36
N VAL A 96 0.55 -11.51 -0.10
CA VAL A 96 -0.12 -10.61 -1.05
C VAL A 96 -0.17 -9.20 -0.47
N HIS A 97 0.66 -8.29 -1.01
CA HIS A 97 0.83 -6.93 -0.48
C HIS A 97 -0.31 -5.97 -0.81
N GLY A 98 -0.29 -4.78 -0.18
CA GLY A 98 -1.28 -3.73 -0.34
C GLY A 98 -1.01 -2.77 -1.49
N PHE A 99 -1.98 -1.89 -1.73
CA PHE A 99 -1.90 -0.81 -2.72
C PHE A 99 -0.75 0.17 -2.42
N CYS A 100 -0.05 0.60 -3.45
CA CYS A 100 1.14 1.45 -3.40
C CYS A 100 2.32 0.87 -2.59
N LEU A 101 2.28 -0.40 -2.24
CA LEU A 101 3.34 -1.13 -1.56
C LEU A 101 3.96 -2.15 -2.53
N ASP A 102 4.87 -2.96 -2.04
CA ASP A 102 5.44 -4.11 -2.72
C ASP A 102 5.61 -5.28 -1.75
N MET A 103 6.17 -6.40 -2.19
CA MET A 103 6.35 -7.59 -1.35
C MET A 103 7.22 -7.33 -0.10
N GLY A 104 7.98 -6.24 -0.06
CA GLY A 104 8.72 -5.78 1.11
C GLY A 104 7.85 -5.39 2.29
N THR A 105 6.54 -5.20 2.09
CA THR A 105 5.55 -5.02 3.16
C THR A 105 5.63 -6.11 4.22
N PHE A 106 5.96 -7.34 3.82
CA PHE A 106 6.08 -8.50 4.70
C PHE A 106 7.51 -8.77 5.18
N HIS A 107 8.34 -7.74 5.28
CA HIS A 107 9.75 -7.84 5.66
C HIS A 107 9.97 -8.74 6.89
N PHE A 108 9.34 -8.42 8.00
CA PHE A 108 9.52 -9.16 9.26
C PHE A 108 8.82 -10.52 9.26
N GLN A 109 7.71 -10.68 8.53
CA GLN A 109 7.00 -11.95 8.40
C GLN A 109 7.85 -12.94 7.59
N ARG A 110 8.46 -12.48 6.50
CA ARG A 110 9.40 -13.29 5.70
C ARG A 110 10.62 -13.71 6.52
N GLN A 111 11.20 -12.80 7.32
CA GLN A 111 12.31 -13.13 8.22
C GLN A 111 11.91 -14.21 9.24
N MET A 112 10.75 -14.04 9.89
CA MET A 112 10.25 -14.99 10.88
C MET A 112 9.99 -16.38 10.26
N LEU A 113 9.31 -16.44 9.13
CA LEU A 113 9.00 -17.70 8.43
C LEU A 113 10.29 -18.38 7.90
N ALA A 114 11.23 -17.62 7.35
CA ALA A 114 12.51 -18.14 6.89
C ALA A 114 13.37 -18.67 8.06
N ALA A 115 13.34 -18.01 9.21
CA ALA A 115 14.03 -18.47 10.43
C ALA A 115 13.41 -19.77 10.99
N ARG A 116 12.08 -19.91 10.91
CA ARG A 116 11.41 -21.20 11.22
C ARG A 116 11.88 -22.31 10.29
N GLY A 117 12.01 -22.02 9.01
CA GLY A 117 12.57 -22.93 8.02
C GLY A 117 11.69 -24.12 7.64
N ASP A 118 10.46 -24.19 8.11
CA ASP A 118 9.51 -25.30 7.87
C ASP A 118 8.40 -24.96 6.85
N TYR A 119 8.36 -23.70 6.35
CA TYR A 119 7.39 -23.24 5.35
C TYR A 119 8.09 -22.86 4.04
N ARG A 120 7.47 -23.25 2.94
CA ARG A 120 7.72 -22.61 1.64
C ARG A 120 7.00 -21.26 1.61
N ILE A 121 7.67 -20.21 1.16
CA ILE A 121 7.14 -18.85 1.12
C ILE A 121 7.13 -18.39 -0.32
N VAL A 122 6.00 -17.88 -0.78
CA VAL A 122 5.84 -17.23 -2.08
C VAL A 122 5.47 -15.78 -1.82
N ALA A 123 6.23 -14.86 -2.39
CA ALA A 123 5.92 -13.44 -2.41
C ALA A 123 5.99 -12.93 -3.83
N TYR A 124 5.10 -12.00 -4.21
CA TYR A 124 5.11 -11.40 -5.53
C TYR A 124 4.68 -9.95 -5.47
N ASP A 125 5.13 -9.16 -6.42
CA ASP A 125 4.65 -7.81 -6.60
C ASP A 125 3.39 -7.83 -7.47
N GLN A 126 2.29 -7.26 -6.99
CA GLN A 126 1.04 -7.19 -7.75
C GLN A 126 1.22 -6.32 -9.01
N PRO A 127 0.42 -6.51 -10.06
CA PRO A 127 0.52 -5.72 -11.29
C PRO A 127 0.61 -4.22 -11.04
N GLY A 128 1.58 -3.55 -11.66
CA GLY A 128 1.83 -2.11 -11.54
C GLY A 128 2.56 -1.68 -10.28
N HIS A 129 3.00 -2.61 -9.42
CA HIS A 129 3.69 -2.34 -8.16
C HIS A 129 5.08 -2.96 -8.14
N GLY A 130 5.94 -2.43 -7.28
CA GLY A 130 7.28 -2.95 -7.05
C GLY A 130 8.09 -3.14 -8.32
N ARG A 131 8.47 -4.37 -8.61
CA ARG A 131 9.24 -4.81 -9.78
C ARG A 131 8.36 -5.41 -10.90
N SER A 132 7.04 -5.53 -10.68
CA SER A 132 6.09 -6.03 -11.69
C SER A 132 5.73 -4.98 -12.73
N GLY A 133 5.40 -5.45 -13.94
CA GLY A 133 4.90 -4.66 -15.04
C GLY A 133 3.51 -4.06 -14.76
N ARG A 134 3.12 -3.07 -15.55
CA ARG A 134 1.76 -2.53 -15.55
C ARG A 134 0.87 -3.45 -16.38
N LEU A 135 -0.43 -3.52 -16.02
CA LEU A 135 -1.39 -4.27 -16.82
C LEU A 135 -1.47 -3.69 -18.23
N GLU A 136 -1.12 -4.51 -19.22
CA GLU A 136 -1.12 -4.12 -20.65
C GLU A 136 -2.54 -3.83 -21.14
N THR A 137 -3.55 -4.56 -20.64
CA THR A 137 -4.97 -4.29 -20.93
C THR A 137 -5.45 -2.95 -20.38
N GLY A 138 -4.78 -2.41 -19.37
CA GLY A 138 -5.22 -1.23 -18.62
C GLY A 138 -6.45 -1.46 -17.74
N GLU A 139 -6.88 -2.70 -17.53
CA GLU A 139 -7.99 -3.10 -16.67
C GLU A 139 -7.50 -3.35 -15.24
N TYR A 140 -7.60 -2.32 -14.40
CA TYR A 140 -7.17 -2.37 -13.00
C TYR A 140 -8.34 -2.80 -12.10
N ASP A 141 -8.79 -4.05 -12.22
CA ASP A 141 -9.86 -4.66 -11.43
C ASP A 141 -9.31 -5.67 -10.43
N LEU A 142 -9.98 -5.82 -9.28
CA LEU A 142 -9.62 -6.83 -8.28
C LEU A 142 -9.78 -8.27 -8.80
N ALA A 143 -10.70 -8.53 -9.74
CA ALA A 143 -10.82 -9.83 -10.38
C ALA A 143 -9.58 -10.18 -11.22
N VAL A 144 -8.94 -9.18 -11.85
CA VAL A 144 -7.65 -9.38 -12.54
C VAL A 144 -6.58 -9.77 -11.52
N LEU A 145 -6.54 -9.11 -10.35
CA LEU A 145 -5.60 -9.46 -9.28
C LEU A 145 -5.86 -10.87 -8.73
N GLY A 146 -7.13 -11.27 -8.58
CA GLY A 146 -7.51 -12.63 -8.18
C GLY A 146 -7.03 -13.68 -9.19
N ARG A 147 -7.18 -13.43 -10.50
CA ARG A 147 -6.64 -14.29 -11.57
C ARG A 147 -5.11 -14.32 -11.58
N THR A 148 -4.47 -13.18 -11.33
CA THR A 148 -3.00 -13.11 -11.19
C THR A 148 -2.51 -13.97 -10.02
N LEU A 149 -3.18 -13.88 -8.85
CA LEU A 149 -2.87 -14.74 -7.70
C LEU A 149 -3.01 -16.21 -8.06
N ARG A 150 -4.05 -16.60 -8.83
CA ARG A 150 -4.22 -17.97 -9.33
C ARG A 150 -3.01 -18.42 -10.15
N GLN A 151 -2.54 -17.61 -11.08
CA GLN A 151 -1.39 -17.96 -11.93
C GLN A 151 -0.08 -18.03 -11.13
N VAL A 152 0.11 -17.16 -10.14
CA VAL A 152 1.25 -17.24 -9.23
C VAL A 152 1.22 -18.57 -8.46
N ILE A 153 0.06 -18.95 -7.91
CA ILE A 153 -0.12 -20.23 -7.21
C ILE A 153 0.15 -21.41 -8.14
N ASP A 154 -0.45 -21.44 -9.31
CA ASP A 154 -0.30 -22.54 -10.26
C ASP A 154 1.17 -22.73 -10.71
N ARG A 155 1.94 -21.63 -10.80
CA ARG A 155 3.36 -21.68 -11.18
C ARG A 155 4.28 -22.06 -10.01
N THR A 156 3.96 -21.63 -8.78
CA THR A 156 4.88 -21.76 -7.63
C THR A 156 4.48 -22.87 -6.67
N ALA A 157 3.21 -23.17 -6.55
CA ALA A 157 2.67 -24.18 -5.63
C ALA A 157 1.51 -24.92 -6.29
N PRO A 158 1.76 -25.69 -7.40
CA PRO A 158 0.71 -26.37 -8.16
C PRO A 158 -0.03 -27.41 -7.29
N ASP A 159 0.66 -27.97 -6.31
CA ASP A 159 0.15 -29.00 -5.42
C ASP A 159 0.29 -28.61 -3.95
N GLY A 160 -0.42 -29.33 -3.07
CA GLY A 160 -0.36 -29.20 -1.62
C GLY A 160 -1.18 -28.04 -1.04
N PRO A 161 -1.22 -27.95 0.29
CA PRO A 161 -2.02 -26.96 1.00
C PRO A 161 -1.40 -25.56 0.93
N LEU A 162 -2.26 -24.53 1.02
CA LEU A 162 -1.90 -23.12 0.93
C LEU A 162 -2.43 -22.34 2.14
N VAL A 163 -1.66 -21.40 2.64
CA VAL A 163 -2.14 -20.31 3.50
C VAL A 163 -1.95 -19.00 2.76
N LEU A 164 -3.03 -18.25 2.58
CA LEU A 164 -3.02 -16.96 1.90
C LEU A 164 -2.95 -15.84 2.94
N VAL A 165 -1.96 -14.96 2.83
CA VAL A 165 -1.77 -13.82 3.75
C VAL A 165 -1.86 -12.54 2.95
N GLY A 166 -2.90 -11.74 3.19
CA GLY A 166 -3.16 -10.51 2.44
C GLY A 166 -3.21 -9.27 3.31
N HIS A 167 -2.48 -8.23 2.91
CA HIS A 167 -2.54 -6.91 3.51
C HIS A 167 -3.33 -5.93 2.63
N SER A 168 -4.29 -5.21 3.21
CA SER A 168 -5.04 -4.13 2.55
C SER A 168 -5.64 -4.61 1.21
N MET A 169 -5.25 -4.03 0.06
CA MET A 169 -5.63 -4.51 -1.27
C MET A 169 -5.28 -5.99 -1.49
N GLY A 170 -4.23 -6.52 -0.87
CA GLY A 170 -3.90 -7.95 -0.92
C GLY A 170 -4.98 -8.83 -0.29
N GLY A 171 -5.60 -8.39 0.81
CA GLY A 171 -6.77 -9.05 1.37
C GLY A 171 -7.99 -9.00 0.44
N MET A 172 -8.19 -7.87 -0.25
CA MET A 172 -9.24 -7.73 -1.28
C MET A 172 -8.96 -8.62 -2.50
N THR A 173 -7.67 -8.79 -2.87
CA THR A 173 -7.23 -9.73 -3.90
C THR A 173 -7.58 -11.17 -3.52
N ILE A 174 -7.35 -11.56 -2.26
CA ILE A 174 -7.73 -12.89 -1.75
C ILE A 174 -9.26 -13.06 -1.79
N MET A 175 -10.04 -12.05 -1.44
CA MET A 175 -11.50 -12.11 -1.57
C MET A 175 -11.93 -12.22 -3.03
N ALA A 176 -11.27 -11.51 -3.96
CA ALA A 176 -11.54 -11.66 -5.39
C ALA A 176 -11.15 -13.05 -5.92
N PHE A 177 -10.06 -13.61 -5.42
CA PHE A 177 -9.66 -14.99 -5.69
C PHE A 177 -10.69 -15.99 -5.17
N ALA A 178 -11.21 -15.80 -3.95
CA ALA A 178 -12.25 -16.65 -3.36
C ALA A 178 -13.59 -16.58 -4.11
N GLU A 179 -13.92 -15.41 -4.66
CA GLU A 179 -15.11 -15.26 -5.50
C GLU A 179 -15.00 -16.01 -6.84
N LEU A 180 -13.78 -16.01 -7.43
CA LEU A 180 -13.50 -16.64 -8.72
C LEU A 180 -13.26 -18.15 -8.61
N PHE A 181 -12.71 -18.63 -7.51
CA PHE A 181 -12.26 -20.00 -7.28
C PHE A 181 -12.68 -20.52 -5.89
N PRO A 182 -13.99 -20.46 -5.56
CA PRO A 182 -14.47 -20.83 -4.22
C PRO A 182 -14.19 -22.30 -3.87
N GLU A 183 -14.09 -23.18 -4.88
CA GLU A 183 -13.81 -24.61 -4.71
C GLU A 183 -12.45 -24.91 -4.12
N LEU A 184 -11.49 -23.96 -4.19
CA LEU A 184 -10.16 -24.14 -3.61
C LEU A 184 -10.13 -23.96 -2.08
N PHE A 185 -11.15 -23.29 -1.52
CA PHE A 185 -11.20 -23.04 -0.09
C PHE A 185 -11.76 -24.27 0.66
N GLY A 186 -10.99 -24.75 1.64
CA GLY A 186 -11.26 -26.00 2.35
C GLY A 186 -10.60 -27.23 1.69
N ASP A 187 -10.21 -27.13 0.43
CA ASP A 187 -9.42 -28.16 -0.29
C ASP A 187 -7.92 -27.79 -0.29
N ARG A 188 -7.54 -26.83 -1.13
CA ARG A 188 -6.17 -26.35 -1.28
C ARG A 188 -5.84 -25.22 -0.32
N VAL A 189 -6.70 -24.22 -0.21
CA VAL A 189 -6.54 -23.11 0.75
C VAL A 189 -7.04 -23.60 2.11
N VAL A 190 -6.11 -23.85 3.02
CA VAL A 190 -6.38 -24.38 4.37
C VAL A 190 -6.36 -23.31 5.44
N GLY A 191 -6.06 -22.06 5.10
CA GLY A 191 -6.09 -20.92 6.02
C GLY A 191 -5.94 -19.60 5.29
N THR A 192 -6.55 -18.55 5.87
CA THR A 192 -6.51 -17.19 5.31
C THR A 192 -6.20 -16.17 6.40
N VAL A 193 -5.25 -15.28 6.15
CA VAL A 193 -4.89 -14.16 7.04
C VAL A 193 -5.18 -12.84 6.35
N LEU A 194 -6.04 -12.03 6.97
CA LEU A 194 -6.48 -10.74 6.46
C LEU A 194 -5.96 -9.63 7.38
N MET A 195 -4.99 -8.84 6.90
CA MET A 195 -4.36 -7.78 7.68
C MET A 195 -4.80 -6.41 7.17
N ALA A 196 -5.37 -5.57 8.05
CA ALA A 196 -5.73 -4.18 7.75
C ALA A 196 -6.45 -4.05 6.38
N THR A 197 -7.50 -4.81 6.16
CA THR A 197 -8.23 -4.91 4.90
C THR A 197 -9.74 -4.65 5.05
N SER A 198 -10.47 -4.70 3.95
CA SER A 198 -11.91 -4.44 3.90
C SER A 198 -12.60 -5.39 2.93
N GLY A 199 -13.80 -5.83 3.27
CA GLY A 199 -14.71 -6.52 2.32
C GLY A 199 -15.55 -5.56 1.48
N GLY A 200 -15.43 -4.25 1.71
CA GLY A 200 -16.19 -3.15 1.10
C GLY A 200 -16.08 -1.91 1.98
N LEU A 201 -17.01 -0.96 1.85
CA LEU A 201 -17.10 0.23 2.70
C LEU A 201 -15.97 1.27 2.54
N ILE A 202 -14.99 1.07 1.66
CA ILE A 202 -13.87 2.02 1.51
C ILE A 202 -14.35 3.42 1.11
N ALA A 203 -15.39 3.51 0.29
CA ALA A 203 -16.00 4.79 -0.09
C ALA A 203 -16.59 5.55 1.11
N GLU A 204 -16.89 4.87 2.21
CA GLU A 204 -17.46 5.47 3.43
C GLU A 204 -16.37 6.01 4.38
N THR A 205 -15.09 5.71 4.12
CA THR A 205 -14.00 6.19 4.97
C THR A 205 -13.83 7.69 4.84
N LYS A 206 -13.56 8.37 5.96
CA LYS A 206 -13.35 9.82 6.01
C LYS A 206 -12.19 10.30 5.14
N LEU A 207 -11.28 9.41 4.77
CA LEU A 207 -10.13 9.71 3.93
C LEU A 207 -10.47 9.70 2.44
N VAL A 208 -11.30 8.76 2.02
CA VAL A 208 -11.63 8.50 0.60
C VAL A 208 -12.93 9.21 0.20
N ALA A 209 -13.92 9.27 1.08
CA ALA A 209 -15.20 9.92 0.82
C ALA A 209 -15.09 11.38 0.31
N PRO A 210 -14.28 12.27 0.90
CA PRO A 210 -14.16 13.64 0.37
C PRO A 210 -13.50 13.70 -1.00
N ALA A 211 -12.53 12.81 -1.28
CA ALA A 211 -11.83 12.77 -2.56
C ALA A 211 -12.69 12.20 -3.70
N LEU A 212 -13.62 11.30 -3.40
CA LEU A 212 -14.46 10.62 -4.39
C LEU A 212 -15.87 11.21 -4.51
N LEU A 213 -16.48 11.62 -3.38
CA LEU A 213 -17.86 12.10 -3.32
C LEU A 213 -17.94 13.62 -3.35
N GLY A 214 -16.86 14.35 -3.08
CA GLY A 214 -16.84 15.81 -3.15
C GLY A 214 -17.03 16.31 -4.58
N ARG A 215 -17.82 17.43 -4.73
CA ARG A 215 -18.00 18.11 -6.04
C ARG A 215 -16.67 18.47 -6.73
N VAL A 216 -15.57 18.48 -6.00
CA VAL A 216 -14.21 18.79 -6.49
C VAL A 216 -13.39 17.51 -6.71
N GLY A 217 -13.66 16.43 -5.97
CA GLY A 217 -12.86 15.20 -6.01
C GLY A 217 -12.96 14.47 -7.36
N GLY A 218 -14.15 14.32 -7.90
CA GLY A 218 -14.38 13.69 -9.22
C GLY A 218 -13.65 14.40 -10.36
N PRO A 219 -13.85 15.73 -10.53
CA PRO A 219 -13.10 16.51 -11.52
C PRO A 219 -11.59 16.52 -11.31
N VAL A 220 -11.11 16.60 -10.05
CA VAL A 220 -9.66 16.53 -9.74
C VAL A 220 -9.10 15.17 -10.09
N LEU A 221 -9.76 14.08 -9.72
CA LEU A 221 -9.36 12.72 -10.07
C LEU A 221 -9.35 12.51 -11.60
N TYR A 222 -10.35 13.06 -12.31
CA TYR A 222 -10.42 13.04 -13.77
C TYR A 222 -9.29 13.86 -14.40
N MET A 223 -9.03 15.08 -13.91
CA MET A 223 -7.91 15.90 -14.40
C MET A 223 -6.55 15.23 -14.13
N VAL A 224 -6.35 14.67 -12.93
CA VAL A 224 -5.11 13.94 -12.59
C VAL A 224 -4.97 12.71 -13.49
N SER A 225 -6.04 11.95 -13.74
CA SER A 225 -5.97 10.78 -14.61
C SER A 225 -5.67 11.13 -16.07
N ASN A 226 -6.21 12.24 -16.58
CA ASN A 226 -5.88 12.71 -17.94
C ASN A 226 -4.48 13.33 -18.00
N ALA A 227 -4.08 14.09 -16.98
CA ALA A 227 -2.73 14.65 -16.90
C ALA A 227 -1.67 13.54 -16.82
N THR A 228 -1.94 12.44 -16.10
CA THR A 228 -1.02 11.29 -16.02
C THR A 228 -0.90 10.55 -17.34
N ARG A 229 -1.97 10.52 -18.15
CA ARG A 229 -1.94 9.88 -19.48
C ARG A 229 -0.99 10.58 -20.46
N TYR A 230 -0.88 11.93 -20.37
CA TYR A 230 -0.06 12.73 -21.29
C TYR A 230 1.19 13.32 -20.62
N GLY A 231 1.25 13.42 -19.30
CA GLY A 231 2.33 14.05 -18.52
C GLY A 231 2.90 13.15 -17.41
N GLY A 232 2.66 11.83 -17.45
CA GLY A 232 3.07 10.88 -16.42
C GLY A 232 4.51 11.04 -15.93
N PRO A 233 5.53 11.10 -16.83
CA PRO A 233 6.92 11.25 -16.41
C PRO A 233 7.20 12.58 -15.67
N VAL A 234 6.51 13.67 -16.02
CA VAL A 234 6.65 14.97 -15.36
C VAL A 234 6.02 14.93 -13.97
N ILE A 235 4.84 14.31 -13.85
CA ILE A 235 4.15 14.15 -12.57
C ILE A 235 4.94 13.24 -11.64
N ASP A 236 5.47 12.12 -12.13
CA ASP A 236 6.31 11.21 -11.35
C ASP A 236 7.61 11.89 -10.89
N LYS A 237 8.22 12.74 -11.72
CA LYS A 237 9.37 13.56 -11.33
C LYS A 237 9.00 14.59 -10.26
N ALA A 238 7.85 15.24 -10.38
CA ALA A 238 7.35 16.17 -9.38
C ALA A 238 7.06 15.45 -8.04
N ARG A 239 6.46 14.25 -8.05
CA ARG A 239 6.25 13.43 -6.85
C ARG A 239 7.57 13.09 -6.15
N LYS A 240 8.62 12.72 -6.89
CA LYS A 240 9.96 12.48 -6.32
C LYS A 240 10.56 13.73 -5.69
N SER A 241 10.28 14.92 -6.20
CA SER A 241 10.78 16.17 -5.61
C SER A 241 9.98 16.63 -4.38
N THR A 242 8.79 16.06 -4.14
CA THR A 242 7.95 16.30 -2.95
C THR A 242 8.05 15.20 -1.89
N SER A 243 9.15 14.45 -1.87
CA SER A 243 9.35 13.28 -1.00
C SER A 243 9.13 13.56 0.49
N ASN A 244 9.38 14.77 0.95
CA ASN A 244 9.13 15.14 2.35
C ASN A 244 7.64 15.20 2.70
N VAL A 245 6.80 15.74 1.79
CA VAL A 245 5.33 15.75 1.97
C VAL A 245 4.80 14.31 1.93
N ALA A 246 5.28 13.51 0.97
CA ALA A 246 4.94 12.10 0.88
C ALA A 246 5.34 11.34 2.15
N TRP A 247 6.52 11.60 2.69
CA TRP A 247 7.00 11.03 3.95
C TRP A 247 6.09 11.41 5.13
N LEU A 248 5.68 12.69 5.24
CA LEU A 248 4.75 13.14 6.30
C LEU A 248 3.36 12.50 6.16
N LEU A 249 2.86 12.35 4.93
CA LEU A 249 1.58 11.67 4.67
C LEU A 249 1.67 10.18 5.01
N THR A 250 2.75 9.51 4.60
CA THR A 250 3.03 8.11 4.96
C THR A 250 3.08 7.94 6.48
N ARG A 251 3.82 8.83 7.18
CA ARG A 251 3.87 8.84 8.64
C ARG A 251 2.49 9.01 9.27
N LYS A 252 1.68 9.91 8.75
CA LYS A 252 0.36 10.24 9.32
C LYS A 252 -0.68 9.15 9.10
N TYR A 253 -0.72 8.56 7.91
CA TYR A 253 -1.78 7.64 7.51
C TYR A 253 -1.38 6.16 7.59
N GLY A 254 -0.10 5.85 7.49
CA GLY A 254 0.40 4.49 7.58
C GLY A 254 0.57 3.99 9.02
N PHE A 255 0.86 4.90 9.97
CA PHE A 255 1.26 4.54 11.32
C PHE A 255 0.30 5.08 12.38
N GLY A 256 0.07 4.30 13.44
CA GLY A 256 -0.82 4.64 14.56
C GLY A 256 -0.09 5.16 15.78
N THR A 257 1.15 4.76 16.00
CA THR A 257 1.98 5.26 17.11
C THR A 257 2.32 6.75 16.93
N ARG A 258 2.47 7.45 18.05
CA ARG A 258 2.83 8.89 18.02
C ARG A 258 4.22 9.14 17.46
N LYS A 259 5.14 8.21 17.66
CA LYS A 259 6.54 8.28 17.20
C LYS A 259 6.92 7.02 16.43
N PRO A 260 6.44 6.86 15.20
CA PRO A 260 6.86 5.72 14.38
C PRO A 260 8.35 5.84 14.04
N SER A 261 9.02 4.70 13.90
CA SER A 261 10.41 4.64 13.44
C SER A 261 10.57 5.40 12.12
N PRO A 262 11.46 6.40 12.04
CA PRO A 262 11.73 7.11 10.81
C PRO A 262 12.21 6.20 9.68
N SER A 263 12.96 5.15 9.99
CA SER A 263 13.42 4.16 9.03
C SER A 263 12.26 3.38 8.43
N LEU A 264 11.29 2.94 9.24
CA LEU A 264 10.07 2.31 8.74
C LEU A 264 9.23 3.26 7.87
N VAL A 265 9.05 4.51 8.30
CA VAL A 265 8.31 5.51 7.51
C VAL A 265 8.99 5.73 6.16
N SER A 266 10.33 5.83 6.15
CA SER A 266 11.12 6.02 4.92
C SER A 266 11.04 4.78 4.02
N TYR A 267 11.03 3.59 4.61
CA TYR A 267 10.87 2.34 3.87
C TYR A 267 9.50 2.25 3.17
N VAL A 268 8.42 2.53 3.90
CA VAL A 268 7.06 2.56 3.33
C VAL A 268 6.92 3.66 2.28
N GLU A 269 7.50 4.85 2.50
CA GLU A 269 7.48 5.93 1.51
C GLU A 269 8.24 5.53 0.22
N THR A 270 9.35 4.81 0.37
CA THR A 270 10.12 4.31 -0.78
C THR A 270 9.27 3.35 -1.63
N MET A 271 8.56 2.40 -1.01
CA MET A 271 7.61 1.52 -1.71
C MET A 271 6.51 2.33 -2.41
N ASN A 272 5.88 3.29 -1.71
CA ASN A 272 4.85 4.17 -2.28
C ASN A 272 5.36 4.94 -3.52
N SER A 273 6.61 5.38 -3.49
CA SER A 273 7.21 6.17 -4.56
C SER A 273 7.49 5.38 -5.85
N ARG A 274 7.58 4.05 -5.73
CA ARG A 274 7.79 3.14 -6.87
C ARG A 274 6.53 2.96 -7.72
N THR A 275 5.34 3.14 -7.14
CA THR A 275 4.07 3.03 -7.87
C THR A 275 3.79 4.28 -8.69
N SER A 276 3.55 4.14 -10.00
CA SER A 276 3.31 5.28 -10.87
C SER A 276 1.98 5.99 -10.58
N ALA A 277 1.91 7.29 -10.88
CA ALA A 277 0.68 8.06 -10.70
C ALA A 277 -0.50 7.51 -11.53
N ASP A 278 -0.24 6.96 -12.70
CA ASP A 278 -1.26 6.30 -13.53
C ASP A 278 -1.83 5.06 -12.83
N THR A 279 -0.96 4.17 -12.34
CA THR A 279 -1.36 2.99 -11.56
C THR A 279 -2.18 3.37 -10.33
N VAL A 280 -1.71 4.39 -9.59
CA VAL A 280 -2.42 4.91 -8.41
C VAL A 280 -3.85 5.34 -8.77
N THR A 281 -4.01 6.14 -9.81
CA THR A 281 -5.31 6.69 -10.21
C THR A 281 -6.29 5.60 -10.65
N ARG A 282 -5.79 4.58 -11.37
CA ARG A 282 -6.62 3.47 -11.88
C ARG A 282 -7.11 2.59 -10.74
N TYR A 283 -6.23 2.16 -9.84
CA TYR A 283 -6.64 1.35 -8.69
C TYR A 283 -7.53 2.10 -7.70
N LEU A 284 -7.35 3.40 -7.50
CA LEU A 284 -8.22 4.17 -6.61
C LEU A 284 -9.70 4.07 -7.00
N ARG A 285 -10.03 4.05 -8.31
CA ARG A 285 -11.40 3.86 -8.76
C ARG A 285 -11.96 2.50 -8.37
N THR A 286 -11.20 1.45 -8.60
CA THR A 286 -11.55 0.07 -8.27
C THR A 286 -11.72 -0.12 -6.77
N LEU A 287 -10.78 0.39 -5.98
CA LEU A 287 -10.85 0.31 -4.52
C LEU A 287 -12.05 1.07 -3.95
N ALA A 288 -12.40 2.21 -4.54
CA ALA A 288 -13.53 3.02 -4.10
C ALA A 288 -14.90 2.33 -4.26
N THR A 289 -15.04 1.49 -5.28
CA THR A 289 -16.28 0.77 -5.59
C THR A 289 -16.24 -0.69 -5.12
N HIS A 290 -15.16 -1.09 -4.47
CA HIS A 290 -14.97 -2.44 -3.98
C HIS A 290 -16.08 -2.86 -3.00
N SER A 291 -16.68 -4.03 -3.29
CA SER A 291 -17.61 -4.72 -2.39
C SER A 291 -17.55 -6.22 -2.69
N ARG A 292 -16.94 -7.00 -1.79
CA ARG A 292 -16.72 -8.44 -1.94
C ARG A 292 -17.12 -9.23 -0.68
N PHE A 293 -18.11 -8.71 0.03
CA PHE A 293 -18.67 -9.45 1.17
C PHE A 293 -19.21 -10.85 0.83
N PRO A 294 -19.81 -11.09 -0.36
CA PRO A 294 -20.22 -12.44 -0.74
C PRO A 294 -19.08 -13.46 -0.80
N ALA A 295 -17.85 -13.03 -1.15
CA ALA A 295 -16.66 -13.89 -1.17
C ALA A 295 -16.30 -14.49 0.19
N LEU A 296 -16.72 -13.85 1.29
CA LEU A 296 -16.49 -14.35 2.65
C LEU A 296 -17.13 -15.73 2.89
N ALA A 297 -18.17 -16.08 2.12
CA ALA A 297 -18.78 -17.41 2.21
C ALA A 297 -17.79 -18.53 1.85
N ALA A 298 -16.90 -18.31 0.87
CA ALA A 298 -15.84 -19.27 0.54
C ALA A 298 -14.77 -19.33 1.65
N LEU A 299 -14.39 -18.17 2.21
CA LEU A 299 -13.43 -18.10 3.32
C LEU A 299 -13.94 -18.83 4.57
N ALA A 300 -15.26 -18.93 4.76
CA ALA A 300 -15.87 -19.64 5.88
C ALA A 300 -15.54 -21.14 5.90
N ALA A 301 -15.08 -21.71 4.80
CA ALA A 301 -14.65 -23.11 4.73
C ALA A 301 -13.26 -23.38 5.36
N THR A 302 -12.55 -22.33 5.79
CA THR A 302 -11.17 -22.40 6.31
C THR A 302 -11.03 -21.60 7.61
N PRO A 303 -10.03 -21.90 8.46
CA PRO A 303 -9.60 -20.98 9.50
C PRO A 303 -9.25 -19.60 8.91
N VAL A 304 -9.67 -18.54 9.62
CA VAL A 304 -9.39 -17.15 9.22
C VAL A 304 -8.81 -16.39 10.41
N LEU A 305 -7.71 -15.69 10.18
CA LEU A 305 -7.13 -14.70 11.11
C LEU A 305 -7.32 -13.30 10.54
N VAL A 306 -7.95 -12.41 11.32
CA VAL A 306 -8.12 -11.00 10.98
C VAL A 306 -7.26 -10.16 11.93
N VAL A 307 -6.34 -9.37 11.39
CA VAL A 307 -5.44 -8.48 12.15
C VAL A 307 -5.66 -7.04 11.73
N VAL A 308 -5.77 -6.14 12.70
CA VAL A 308 -5.95 -4.70 12.42
C VAL A 308 -5.32 -3.83 13.50
N GLY A 309 -4.78 -2.67 13.11
CA GLY A 309 -4.37 -1.62 14.03
C GLY A 309 -5.57 -0.81 14.54
N ASP A 310 -5.63 -0.50 15.83
CA ASP A 310 -6.75 0.24 16.43
C ASP A 310 -6.85 1.71 15.94
N LYS A 311 -5.78 2.22 15.33
CA LYS A 311 -5.69 3.57 14.75
C LYS A 311 -5.56 3.58 13.23
N ASP A 312 -5.91 2.47 12.58
CA ASP A 312 -5.93 2.44 11.11
C ASP A 312 -6.93 3.46 10.56
N MET A 313 -6.41 4.42 9.79
CA MET A 313 -7.21 5.50 9.18
C MET A 313 -7.61 5.18 7.74
N ILE A 314 -7.03 4.16 7.11
CA ILE A 314 -7.27 3.76 5.71
C ILE A 314 -8.35 2.70 5.65
N THR A 315 -8.19 1.62 6.42
CA THR A 315 -9.22 0.59 6.65
C THR A 315 -9.52 0.51 8.16
N PRO A 316 -10.34 1.44 8.68
CA PRO A 316 -10.63 1.50 10.11
C PRO A 316 -11.10 0.17 10.70
N VAL A 317 -10.93 0.00 11.99
CA VAL A 317 -11.28 -1.22 12.74
C VAL A 317 -12.67 -1.75 12.38
N THR A 318 -13.64 -0.86 12.12
CA THR A 318 -15.02 -1.21 11.73
C THR A 318 -15.08 -2.06 10.46
N HIS A 319 -14.11 -1.96 9.54
CA HIS A 319 -14.04 -2.82 8.36
C HIS A 319 -13.67 -4.26 8.73
N SER A 320 -12.70 -4.42 9.62
CA SER A 320 -12.33 -5.74 10.15
C SER A 320 -13.43 -6.33 11.04
N GLU A 321 -14.07 -5.52 11.86
CA GLU A 321 -15.23 -5.93 12.66
C GLU A 321 -16.39 -6.42 11.79
N GLU A 322 -16.65 -5.80 10.63
CA GLU A 322 -17.65 -6.27 9.67
C GLU A 322 -17.26 -7.59 9.00
N ILE A 323 -15.97 -7.82 8.71
CA ILE A 323 -15.49 -9.12 8.22
C ILE A 323 -15.73 -10.19 9.28
N VAL A 324 -15.33 -9.95 10.53
CA VAL A 324 -15.50 -10.89 11.66
C VAL A 324 -16.97 -11.16 11.95
N ARG A 325 -17.83 -10.14 11.87
CA ARG A 325 -19.29 -10.32 12.02
C ARG A 325 -19.85 -11.31 11.00
N ARG A 326 -19.28 -11.36 9.80
CA ARG A 326 -19.67 -12.31 8.73
C ARG A 326 -18.93 -13.65 8.81
N LEU A 327 -17.82 -13.70 9.53
CA LEU A 327 -17.00 -14.88 9.78
C LEU A 327 -16.83 -15.08 11.30
N PRO A 328 -17.87 -15.54 12.03
CA PRO A 328 -17.84 -15.60 13.49
C PRO A 328 -16.79 -16.54 14.07
N HIS A 329 -16.24 -17.46 13.25
CA HIS A 329 -15.15 -18.36 13.63
C HIS A 329 -13.76 -17.76 13.43
N ALA A 330 -13.65 -16.57 12.82
CA ALA A 330 -12.36 -15.93 12.59
C ALA A 330 -11.71 -15.50 13.92
N GLU A 331 -10.41 -15.80 14.07
CA GLU A 331 -9.60 -15.18 15.12
C GLU A 331 -9.45 -13.70 14.82
N PHE A 332 -9.72 -12.84 15.81
CA PHE A 332 -9.63 -11.39 15.65
C PHE A 332 -8.57 -10.80 16.56
N VAL A 333 -7.53 -10.21 15.97
CA VAL A 333 -6.42 -9.56 16.68
C VAL A 333 -6.42 -8.07 16.37
N LYS A 334 -6.75 -7.27 17.40
CA LYS A 334 -6.70 -5.82 17.35
C LYS A 334 -5.45 -5.32 18.08
N ILE A 335 -4.51 -4.74 17.34
CA ILE A 335 -3.23 -4.27 17.88
C ILE A 335 -3.35 -2.80 18.27
N LYS A 336 -3.00 -2.53 19.53
CA LYS A 336 -3.10 -1.20 20.13
C LYS A 336 -2.02 -0.26 19.57
N ASP A 337 -2.37 1.02 19.44
CA ASP A 337 -1.49 2.09 18.97
C ASP A 337 -0.88 1.84 17.57
N SER A 338 -1.55 1.04 16.74
CA SER A 338 -1.10 0.63 15.42
C SER A 338 -1.95 1.23 14.29
N GLY A 339 -1.30 1.57 13.19
CA GLY A 339 -1.94 2.07 11.97
C GLY A 339 -2.15 1.00 10.89
N HIS A 340 -2.13 1.47 9.63
CA HIS A 340 -2.44 0.63 8.47
C HIS A 340 -1.35 -0.40 8.15
N VAL A 341 -0.07 -0.05 8.35
CA VAL A 341 1.05 -0.97 8.10
C VAL A 341 1.42 -1.77 9.36
N VAL A 342 0.39 -2.38 9.98
CA VAL A 342 0.46 -3.08 11.25
C VAL A 342 1.59 -4.11 11.31
N MET A 343 1.84 -4.85 10.22
CA MET A 343 2.85 -5.89 10.10
C MET A 343 4.30 -5.35 10.10
N LEU A 344 4.48 -4.07 9.83
CA LEU A 344 5.77 -3.38 9.94
C LEU A 344 5.89 -2.63 11.26
N GLU A 345 4.80 -1.98 11.70
CA GLU A 345 4.78 -1.14 12.90
C GLU A 345 4.86 -1.97 14.19
N HIS A 346 4.14 -3.09 14.25
CA HIS A 346 4.06 -4.02 15.39
C HIS A 346 4.40 -5.45 14.95
N ALA A 347 5.57 -5.60 14.34
CA ALA A 347 6.01 -6.84 13.73
C ALA A 347 6.00 -8.04 14.69
N ASP A 348 6.43 -7.85 15.95
CA ASP A 348 6.52 -8.91 16.93
C ASP A 348 5.12 -9.48 17.28
N GLU A 349 4.13 -8.60 17.47
CA GLU A 349 2.75 -9.00 17.77
C GLU A 349 2.08 -9.69 16.58
N VAL A 350 2.27 -9.14 15.38
CA VAL A 350 1.76 -9.75 14.14
C VAL A 350 2.41 -11.11 13.88
N ASN A 351 3.72 -11.22 14.04
CA ASN A 351 4.46 -12.47 13.89
C ASN A 351 4.01 -13.53 14.90
N ALA A 352 3.75 -13.14 16.15
CA ALA A 352 3.22 -14.06 17.16
C ALA A 352 1.83 -14.58 16.81
N ALA A 353 0.93 -13.71 16.31
CA ALA A 353 -0.39 -14.09 15.84
C ALA A 353 -0.32 -15.02 14.62
N LEU A 354 0.50 -14.67 13.63
CA LEU A 354 0.71 -15.46 12.42
C LEU A 354 1.32 -16.83 12.76
N ALA A 355 2.31 -16.88 13.65
CA ALA A 355 2.95 -18.14 14.06
C ALA A 355 1.97 -19.10 14.71
N ARG A 356 1.12 -18.62 15.65
CA ARG A 356 0.05 -19.44 16.26
C ARG A 356 -0.96 -19.94 15.23
N PHE A 357 -1.36 -19.07 14.30
CA PHE A 357 -2.32 -19.43 13.25
C PHE A 357 -1.80 -20.54 12.32
N LEU A 358 -0.48 -20.60 12.12
CA LEU A 358 0.17 -21.58 11.26
C LEU A 358 0.47 -22.92 11.97
N GLU A 359 0.26 -23.03 13.28
CA GLU A 359 0.40 -24.29 14.06
C GLU A 359 -0.81 -25.21 13.87
#